data_70de93c6300c03cd08a2da70804ebfe8
#
_entry.id   70de93c6300c03cd08a2da70804ebfe8
#
_cell.length_a   1.000
_cell.length_b   1.000
_cell.length_c   1.000
_cell.angle_alpha   90.00
_cell.angle_beta   90.00
_cell.angle_gamma   90.00
#
_symmetry.space_group_name_H-M   'P 1'
#
loop_
_entity.id
_entity.type
_entity.pdbx_description
1 polymer ?
#
loop_
_entity_poly.entity_id
_entity_poly.type
_entity_poly.pdbx_seq_one_letter_code
_entity_poly.pdbx_strand_id
1 'polypeptide(L)'
;REIFGPVLHVATFKASELDAVIDAINATGYGLTFGLHTRIDDRVQTIVEKVQAGNIYVNRDQIGAVVGSQPFGGEGLSGTGPTAGGPHYLPRFTAPPAPKADGFWAGAADVKALNKRIAETKAPVPAAPTDLPGPTGESNRHSTHAHGPILCMGPGAKAAQDQMSFVKRLGGIAVSTEGDLPAAQLVQLASLAGVIWWGDDETGRAIEQALSKREGPITALITGLPDAAHVLHERHVCIDTTAAGGNAALLAEVAGPALT
;
A
#
# COMPACT_ATOMS: atom_id res chain seq x y z
N ARG A 1 2.94 -16.60 15.88
CA ARG A 1 1.72 -15.82 16.18
C ARG A 1 2.04 -14.78 17.23
N GLU A 2 1.61 -13.54 17.02
CA GLU A 2 1.69 -12.49 18.03
C GLU A 2 0.96 -12.92 19.33
N ILE A 3 1.60 -12.63 20.47
CA ILE A 3 0.97 -12.70 21.80
C ILE A 3 0.87 -11.26 22.27
N PHE A 4 -0.36 -10.71 22.25
CA PHE A 4 -0.60 -9.33 22.64
C PHE A 4 -0.43 -9.16 24.14
N GLY A 5 0.68 -8.50 24.55
CA GLY A 5 1.05 -8.32 25.96
C GLY A 5 2.55 -8.06 26.12
N PRO A 6 3.09 -8.07 27.36
CA PRO A 6 4.51 -7.83 27.62
C PRO A 6 5.37 -9.08 27.29
N VAL A 7 5.27 -9.56 26.05
CA VAL A 7 5.99 -10.74 25.56
C VAL A 7 6.93 -10.35 24.43
N LEU A 8 8.22 -10.60 24.61
CA LEU A 8 9.24 -10.42 23.58
C LEU A 8 9.62 -11.77 22.99
N HIS A 9 9.43 -11.95 21.69
CA HIS A 9 9.94 -13.09 20.95
C HIS A 9 11.35 -12.80 20.46
N VAL A 10 12.29 -13.71 20.70
CA VAL A 10 13.68 -13.59 20.23
C VAL A 10 14.02 -14.79 19.37
N ALA A 11 14.55 -14.54 18.18
CA ALA A 11 15.04 -15.54 17.27
C ALA A 11 16.42 -15.14 16.74
N THR A 12 17.26 -16.12 16.42
CA THR A 12 18.58 -15.90 15.84
C THR A 12 18.65 -16.51 14.45
N PHE A 13 19.44 -15.91 13.57
CA PHE A 13 19.65 -16.38 12.20
C PHE A 13 21.10 -16.11 11.77
N LYS A 14 21.57 -16.83 10.75
CA LYS A 14 22.89 -16.59 10.17
C LYS A 14 22.83 -15.37 9.25
N ALA A 15 23.89 -14.58 9.20
CA ALA A 15 23.97 -13.40 8.34
C ALA A 15 23.72 -13.71 6.84
N SER A 16 24.03 -14.94 6.40
CA SER A 16 23.75 -15.43 5.04
C SER A 16 22.28 -15.75 4.77
N GLU A 17 21.43 -15.76 5.79
CA GLU A 17 19.98 -16.09 5.71
C GLU A 17 19.13 -14.83 5.75
N LEU A 18 19.71 -13.64 5.66
CA LEU A 18 19.01 -12.37 5.80
C LEU A 18 17.81 -12.22 4.83
N ASP A 19 17.99 -12.59 3.57
CA ASP A 19 16.92 -12.52 2.57
C ASP A 19 15.75 -13.45 2.93
N ALA A 20 16.03 -14.68 3.34
CA ALA A 20 15.01 -15.62 3.77
C ALA A 20 14.27 -15.14 5.05
N VAL A 21 14.95 -14.42 5.93
CA VAL A 21 14.31 -13.80 7.11
C VAL A 21 13.38 -12.68 6.71
N ILE A 22 13.81 -11.81 5.77
CA ILE A 22 12.94 -10.74 5.25
C ILE A 22 11.71 -11.33 4.56
N ASP A 23 11.89 -12.36 3.74
CA ASP A 23 10.78 -13.05 3.08
C ASP A 23 9.82 -13.66 4.10
N ALA A 24 10.33 -14.25 5.18
CA ALA A 24 9.50 -14.80 6.26
C ALA A 24 8.73 -13.71 7.02
N ILE A 25 9.33 -12.53 7.23
CA ILE A 25 8.67 -11.38 7.84
C ILE A 25 7.54 -10.90 6.92
N ASN A 26 7.82 -10.67 5.64
CA ASN A 26 6.82 -10.23 4.66
C ASN A 26 5.68 -11.25 4.49
N ALA A 27 5.98 -12.55 4.55
CA ALA A 27 5.02 -13.63 4.46
C ALA A 27 4.00 -13.65 5.63
N THR A 28 4.26 -12.96 6.74
CA THR A 28 3.27 -12.78 7.80
C THR A 28 2.07 -11.96 7.36
N GLY A 29 2.25 -11.14 6.32
CA GLY A 29 1.25 -10.21 5.78
C GLY A 29 1.04 -8.95 6.62
N TYR A 30 1.61 -8.84 7.81
CA TYR A 30 1.56 -7.63 8.64
C TYR A 30 2.72 -6.68 8.31
N GLY A 31 2.43 -5.38 8.29
CA GLY A 31 3.43 -4.38 7.93
C GLY A 31 3.14 -3.02 8.57
N LEU A 32 3.06 -2.93 9.91
CA LEU A 32 2.87 -1.66 10.59
C LEU A 32 4.20 -0.96 10.81
N THR A 33 5.07 -1.55 11.62
CA THR A 33 6.38 -1.00 11.95
C THR A 33 7.47 -2.06 11.81
N PHE A 34 8.62 -1.62 11.32
CA PHE A 34 9.84 -2.43 11.28
C PHE A 34 11.02 -1.63 11.80
N GLY A 35 11.83 -2.21 12.68
CA GLY A 35 13.03 -1.60 13.23
C GLY A 35 14.29 -2.33 12.79
N LEU A 36 15.29 -1.58 12.37
CA LEU A 36 16.59 -2.08 11.98
C LEU A 36 17.69 -1.39 12.80
N HIS A 37 18.52 -2.18 13.46
CA HIS A 37 19.73 -1.70 14.11
C HIS A 37 20.96 -2.29 13.45
N THR A 38 21.74 -1.47 12.76
CA THR A 38 22.95 -1.88 12.03
C THR A 38 23.94 -0.73 11.89
N ARG A 39 25.21 -1.05 11.74
CA ARG A 39 26.28 -0.11 11.37
C ARG A 39 26.75 -0.29 9.91
N ILE A 40 26.05 -1.10 9.12
CA ILE A 40 26.42 -1.42 7.76
C ILE A 40 25.41 -0.75 6.82
N ASP A 41 25.84 0.33 6.17
CA ASP A 41 24.98 1.21 5.36
C ASP A 41 24.35 0.47 4.16
N ASP A 42 25.11 -0.33 3.43
CA ASP A 42 24.58 -1.12 2.30
C ASP A 42 23.43 -2.06 2.69
N ARG A 43 23.44 -2.54 3.95
CA ARG A 43 22.36 -3.36 4.48
C ARG A 43 21.09 -2.55 4.72
N VAL A 44 21.22 -1.29 5.14
CA VAL A 44 20.08 -0.41 5.37
C VAL A 44 19.26 -0.30 4.10
N GLN A 45 19.90 0.08 2.99
CA GLN A 45 19.23 0.25 1.72
C GLN A 45 18.55 -1.06 1.27
N THR A 46 19.29 -2.17 1.24
CA THR A 46 18.78 -3.48 0.81
C THR A 46 17.57 -3.94 1.64
N ILE A 47 17.61 -3.75 2.96
CA ILE A 47 16.52 -4.19 3.84
C ILE A 47 15.30 -3.28 3.68
N VAL A 48 15.51 -1.96 3.66
CA VAL A 48 14.44 -0.97 3.51
C VAL A 48 13.66 -1.17 2.21
N GLU A 49 14.34 -1.52 1.13
CA GLU A 49 13.70 -1.79 -0.17
C GLU A 49 12.87 -3.08 -0.17
N LYS A 50 13.28 -4.09 0.57
CA LYS A 50 12.65 -5.42 0.57
C LYS A 50 11.53 -5.58 1.60
N VAL A 51 11.63 -4.91 2.74
CA VAL A 51 10.65 -5.04 3.82
C VAL A 51 9.34 -4.34 3.45
N GLN A 52 8.23 -5.03 3.66
CA GLN A 52 6.88 -4.52 3.44
C GLN A 52 6.30 -4.03 4.77
N ALA A 53 6.62 -2.79 5.11
CA ALA A 53 6.10 -2.11 6.30
C ALA A 53 5.88 -0.62 6.01
N GLY A 54 4.79 -0.06 6.50
CA GLY A 54 4.45 1.34 6.31
C GLY A 54 5.40 2.29 7.04
N ASN A 55 5.98 1.85 8.17
CA ASN A 55 6.95 2.64 8.93
C ASN A 55 8.20 1.83 9.23
N ILE A 56 9.35 2.31 8.75
CA ILE A 56 10.65 1.69 8.94
C ILE A 56 11.53 2.64 9.75
N TYR A 57 12.09 2.13 10.84
CA TYR A 57 12.95 2.88 11.74
C TYR A 57 14.36 2.29 11.77
N VAL A 58 15.36 3.10 11.48
CA VAL A 58 16.75 2.66 11.41
C VAL A 58 17.55 3.31 12.54
N ASN A 59 18.19 2.48 13.37
CA ASN A 59 19.03 2.86 14.49
C ASN A 59 18.31 3.71 15.57
N ARG A 60 16.99 3.61 15.64
CA ARG A 60 16.16 4.23 16.67
C ARG A 60 15.05 3.28 17.13
N ASP A 61 14.32 3.66 18.16
CA ASP A 61 13.14 2.91 18.59
C ASP A 61 11.97 3.04 17.56
N GLN A 62 11.02 2.12 17.67
CA GLN A 62 9.84 2.04 16.81
C GLN A 62 8.61 2.71 17.43
N ILE A 63 8.81 3.52 18.47
CA ILE A 63 7.75 4.12 19.28
C ILE A 63 7.67 5.61 19.01
N GLY A 64 6.44 6.13 18.84
CA GLY A 64 6.19 7.56 18.80
C GLY A 64 6.51 8.21 17.46
N ALA A 65 5.61 8.07 16.52
CA ALA A 65 5.62 8.86 15.28
C ALA A 65 5.35 10.35 15.60
N VAL A 66 6.03 11.24 14.89
CA VAL A 66 5.89 12.69 15.02
C VAL A 66 5.06 13.22 13.86
N VAL A 67 3.96 13.91 14.17
CA VAL A 67 3.08 14.51 13.16
C VAL A 67 3.86 15.47 12.26
N GLY A 68 3.67 15.36 10.94
CA GLY A 68 4.34 16.18 9.93
C GLY A 68 5.73 15.71 9.52
N SER A 69 6.44 14.97 10.39
CA SER A 69 7.76 14.40 10.07
C SER A 69 7.68 12.91 9.79
N GLN A 70 6.78 12.21 10.44
CA GLN A 70 6.68 10.76 10.42
C GLN A 70 5.23 10.32 10.22
N PRO A 71 4.71 10.38 8.98
CA PRO A 71 3.41 9.82 8.66
C PRO A 71 3.32 8.36 9.12
N PHE A 72 2.24 8.00 9.82
CA PHE A 72 2.13 6.71 10.48
C PHE A 72 0.95 5.89 9.96
N GLY A 73 1.21 4.69 9.50
CA GLY A 73 0.22 3.75 9.03
C GLY A 73 0.88 2.48 8.48
N GLY A 74 0.13 1.39 8.42
CA GLY A 74 0.63 0.10 7.96
C GLY A 74 0.24 -0.24 6.53
N GLU A 75 0.81 -1.32 6.04
CA GLU A 75 0.41 -1.97 4.78
C GLU A 75 0.01 -3.44 5.02
N GLY A 76 -0.52 -4.09 4.00
CA GLY A 76 -1.00 -5.46 4.10
C GLY A 76 -2.15 -5.60 5.12
N LEU A 77 -2.05 -6.59 6.00
CA LEU A 77 -3.02 -6.83 7.09
C LEU A 77 -3.04 -5.70 8.14
N SER A 78 -2.02 -4.85 8.15
CA SER A 78 -1.94 -3.66 9.02
C SER A 78 -2.44 -2.39 8.33
N GLY A 79 -2.83 -2.46 7.05
CA GLY A 79 -3.30 -1.30 6.28
C GLY A 79 -4.75 -0.97 6.60
N THR A 80 -5.03 0.29 6.94
CA THR A 80 -6.37 0.81 7.23
C THR A 80 -6.75 2.02 6.39
N GLY A 81 -5.89 2.43 5.46
CA GLY A 81 -6.06 3.60 4.61
C GLY A 81 -4.80 4.47 4.58
N PRO A 82 -4.93 5.77 4.29
CA PRO A 82 -3.79 6.67 4.25
C PRO A 82 -3.14 6.82 5.63
N THR A 83 -1.83 7.06 5.64
CA THR A 83 -1.06 7.22 6.87
C THR A 83 -1.50 8.48 7.63
N ALA A 84 -1.67 8.35 8.94
CA ALA A 84 -2.03 9.47 9.80
C ALA A 84 -0.92 10.53 9.77
N GLY A 85 -1.30 11.79 9.55
CA GLY A 85 -0.36 12.90 9.39
C GLY A 85 0.38 12.93 8.05
N GLY A 86 0.07 12.02 7.14
CA GLY A 86 0.61 11.99 5.78
C GLY A 86 -0.14 12.90 4.79
N PRO A 87 0.45 13.12 3.60
CA PRO A 87 -0.11 14.05 2.60
C PRO A 87 -1.48 13.61 2.06
N HIS A 88 -1.81 12.32 2.13
CA HIS A 88 -3.06 11.78 1.63
C HIS A 88 -4.15 11.68 2.73
N TYR A 89 -3.85 12.04 3.98
CA TYR A 89 -4.78 11.88 5.09
C TYR A 89 -5.93 12.89 5.07
N LEU A 90 -5.62 14.18 4.98
CA LEU A 90 -6.63 15.25 4.99
C LEU A 90 -7.64 15.17 3.81
N PRO A 91 -7.23 14.87 2.57
CA PRO A 91 -8.17 14.73 1.47
C PRO A 91 -9.28 13.70 1.70
N ARG A 92 -9.06 12.71 2.56
CA ARG A 92 -10.08 11.69 2.90
C ARG A 92 -11.25 12.22 3.71
N PHE A 93 -11.13 13.40 4.30
CA PHE A 93 -12.23 14.08 4.98
C PHE A 93 -13.07 14.95 4.04
N THR A 94 -12.64 15.09 2.79
CA THR A 94 -13.40 15.77 1.75
C THR A 94 -13.89 14.73 0.74
N ALA A 95 -15.21 14.56 0.65
CA ALA A 95 -15.78 13.65 -0.35
C ALA A 95 -16.15 14.46 -1.61
N PRO A 96 -15.46 14.26 -2.75
CA PRO A 96 -15.95 14.76 -4.01
C PRO A 96 -17.28 14.08 -4.33
N PRO A 97 -18.19 14.76 -5.08
CA PRO A 97 -19.44 14.14 -5.49
C PRO A 97 -19.14 12.83 -6.24
N ALA A 98 -19.85 11.77 -5.85
CA ALA A 98 -19.74 10.49 -6.52
C ALA A 98 -20.26 10.61 -7.96
N PRO A 99 -19.50 10.23 -8.98
CA PRO A 99 -20.04 10.10 -10.32
C PRO A 99 -21.10 9.02 -10.28
N LYS A 100 -22.28 9.33 -10.82
CA LYS A 100 -23.29 8.31 -11.10
C LYS A 100 -23.20 7.96 -12.58
N ALA A 101 -23.06 6.69 -12.86
CA ALA A 101 -23.02 6.18 -14.21
C ALA A 101 -24.18 5.22 -14.42
N ASP A 102 -24.83 5.36 -15.56
CA ASP A 102 -25.82 4.40 -16.05
C ASP A 102 -25.17 3.54 -17.12
N GLY A 103 -25.45 2.26 -17.07
CA GLY A 103 -24.90 1.33 -18.05
C GLY A 103 -25.07 -0.12 -17.63
N PHE A 104 -24.78 -1.00 -18.55
CA PHE A 104 -24.80 -2.44 -18.30
C PHE A 104 -23.73 -3.13 -19.15
N TRP A 105 -23.35 -4.30 -18.73
CA TRP A 105 -22.48 -5.16 -19.48
C TRP A 105 -23.31 -6.05 -20.42
N ALA A 106 -22.86 -6.22 -21.65
CA ALA A 106 -23.56 -7.06 -22.63
C ALA A 106 -23.44 -8.57 -22.36
N GLY A 107 -22.54 -8.98 -21.48
CA GLY A 107 -22.29 -10.38 -21.13
C GLY A 107 -21.66 -10.54 -19.77
N ALA A 108 -21.58 -11.76 -19.27
CA ALA A 108 -20.97 -12.09 -18.00
C ALA A 108 -19.43 -12.00 -18.07
N ALA A 109 -18.81 -11.64 -16.96
CA ALA A 109 -17.35 -11.66 -16.81
C ALA A 109 -16.82 -13.11 -16.77
N ASP A 110 -15.70 -13.35 -17.44
CA ASP A 110 -14.94 -14.59 -17.28
C ASP A 110 -14.01 -14.47 -16.04
N VAL A 111 -14.41 -15.06 -14.93
CA VAL A 111 -13.67 -15.02 -13.65
C VAL A 111 -12.26 -15.61 -13.79
N LYS A 112 -12.09 -16.66 -14.59
CA LYS A 112 -10.78 -17.28 -14.78
C LYS A 112 -9.83 -16.35 -15.56
N ALA A 113 -10.31 -15.76 -16.64
CA ALA A 113 -9.56 -14.77 -17.41
C ALA A 113 -9.28 -13.52 -16.58
N LEU A 114 -10.24 -13.07 -15.77
CA LEU A 114 -10.07 -11.94 -14.87
C LEU A 114 -8.98 -12.21 -13.81
N ASN A 115 -9.00 -13.36 -13.15
CA ASN A 115 -7.96 -13.75 -12.19
C ASN A 115 -6.58 -13.80 -12.84
N LYS A 116 -6.47 -14.29 -14.07
CA LYS A 116 -5.21 -14.28 -14.82
C LYS A 116 -4.73 -12.83 -15.04
N ARG A 117 -5.61 -11.94 -15.52
CA ARG A 117 -5.24 -10.52 -15.72
C ARG A 117 -4.81 -9.84 -14.40
N ILE A 118 -5.50 -10.13 -13.31
CA ILE A 118 -5.12 -9.60 -11.97
C ILE A 118 -3.71 -10.08 -11.61
N ALA A 119 -3.41 -11.36 -11.77
CA ALA A 119 -2.12 -11.95 -11.42
C ALA A 119 -0.96 -11.45 -12.31
N GLU A 120 -1.24 -11.08 -13.56
CA GLU A 120 -0.25 -10.59 -14.52
C GLU A 120 0.00 -9.07 -14.41
N THR A 121 -0.71 -8.37 -13.51
CA THR A 121 -0.48 -6.92 -13.32
C THR A 121 0.91 -6.65 -12.78
N LYS A 122 1.47 -5.53 -13.23
CA LYS A 122 2.78 -5.04 -12.74
C LYS A 122 2.60 -3.67 -12.12
N ALA A 123 3.24 -3.47 -10.99
CA ALA A 123 3.29 -2.15 -10.37
C ALA A 123 4.10 -1.18 -11.26
N PRO A 124 3.63 0.07 -11.42
CA PRO A 124 4.44 1.11 -12.01
C PRO A 124 5.67 1.40 -11.14
N VAL A 125 6.69 1.98 -11.75
CA VAL A 125 7.87 2.43 -11.01
C VAL A 125 7.44 3.50 -10.00
N PRO A 126 7.80 3.35 -8.71
CA PRO A 126 7.48 4.34 -7.70
C PRO A 126 8.04 5.72 -8.05
N ALA A 127 7.36 6.78 -7.63
CA ALA A 127 7.94 8.12 -7.69
C ALA A 127 9.16 8.22 -6.76
N ALA A 128 10.06 9.16 -7.07
CA ALA A 128 11.19 9.44 -6.19
C ALA A 128 10.70 9.79 -4.77
N PRO A 129 11.36 9.26 -3.72
CA PRO A 129 11.01 9.62 -2.36
C PRO A 129 11.18 11.12 -2.11
N THR A 130 10.42 11.65 -1.18
CA THR A 130 10.51 13.04 -0.72
C THR A 130 11.03 13.07 0.70
N ASP A 131 11.90 14.04 1.00
CA ASP A 131 12.36 14.27 2.35
C ASP A 131 11.30 15.06 3.13
N LEU A 132 11.04 14.62 4.35
CA LEU A 132 10.18 15.31 5.29
C LEU A 132 11.03 16.05 6.34
N PRO A 133 10.50 17.12 6.96
CA PRO A 133 11.20 17.82 8.02
C PRO A 133 11.45 16.91 9.21
N GLY A 134 12.53 17.18 9.94
CA GLY A 134 12.88 16.43 11.16
C GLY A 134 13.93 17.18 11.98
N PRO A 135 14.21 16.71 13.19
CA PRO A 135 15.27 17.27 14.02
C PRO A 135 16.66 16.99 13.43
N THR A 136 17.65 17.76 13.84
CA THR A 136 19.05 17.51 13.48
C THR A 136 19.48 16.10 13.90
N GLY A 137 20.10 15.37 12.98
CA GLY A 137 20.52 13.99 13.22
C GLY A 137 19.46 12.94 12.90
N GLU A 138 18.36 13.34 12.25
CA GLU A 138 17.31 12.44 11.79
C GLU A 138 17.01 12.69 10.30
N SER A 139 16.92 11.64 9.51
CA SER A 139 16.45 11.68 8.13
C SER A 139 15.09 11.02 8.06
N ASN A 140 14.11 11.73 7.50
CA ASN A 140 12.75 11.25 7.30
C ASN A 140 12.44 11.22 5.81
N ARG A 141 12.13 10.05 5.27
CA ARG A 141 11.82 9.87 3.87
C ARG A 141 10.42 9.30 3.71
N HIS A 142 9.68 9.91 2.83
CA HIS A 142 8.35 9.47 2.44
C HIS A 142 8.36 9.00 0.99
N SER A 143 7.81 7.83 0.74
CA SER A 143 7.63 7.28 -0.60
C SER A 143 6.20 6.79 -0.79
N THR A 144 5.76 6.75 -2.04
CA THR A 144 4.46 6.20 -2.43
C THR A 144 4.68 5.05 -3.39
N HIS A 145 3.94 3.97 -3.19
CA HIS A 145 3.99 2.76 -3.99
C HIS A 145 2.58 2.41 -4.46
N ALA A 146 2.42 1.88 -5.66
CA ALA A 146 1.12 1.43 -6.09
C ALA A 146 0.59 0.33 -5.15
N HIS A 147 -0.67 0.49 -4.73
CA HIS A 147 -1.41 -0.61 -4.14
C HIS A 147 -1.54 -1.76 -5.15
N GLY A 148 -2.01 -2.90 -4.71
CA GLY A 148 -2.46 -3.97 -5.61
C GLY A 148 -3.52 -3.48 -6.61
N PRO A 149 -3.97 -4.35 -7.53
CA PRO A 149 -4.92 -3.97 -8.56
C PRO A 149 -6.25 -3.47 -7.98
N ILE A 150 -6.75 -2.38 -8.57
CA ILE A 150 -8.10 -1.86 -8.35
C ILE A 150 -9.01 -2.44 -9.43
N LEU A 151 -10.08 -3.11 -9.03
CA LEU A 151 -11.07 -3.66 -9.95
C LEU A 151 -12.09 -2.59 -10.36
N CYS A 152 -12.20 -2.34 -11.65
CA CYS A 152 -13.13 -1.37 -12.24
C CYS A 152 -14.36 -2.13 -12.77
N MET A 153 -15.50 -2.05 -12.03
CA MET A 153 -16.71 -2.82 -12.34
C MET A 153 -17.72 -2.07 -13.22
N GLY A 154 -17.60 -0.76 -13.33
CA GLY A 154 -18.52 0.05 -14.11
C GLY A 154 -19.57 0.77 -13.25
N PRO A 155 -20.86 0.83 -13.70
CA PRO A 155 -21.59 -0.10 -14.57
C PRO A 155 -21.25 0.04 -16.06
N GLY A 156 -21.10 -1.10 -16.72
CA GLY A 156 -20.83 -1.18 -18.14
C GLY A 156 -19.42 -0.77 -18.58
N ALA A 157 -19.10 -1.01 -19.84
CA ALA A 157 -17.75 -0.85 -20.38
C ALA A 157 -17.23 0.61 -20.31
N LYS A 158 -18.09 1.59 -20.57
CA LYS A 158 -17.69 3.00 -20.58
C LYS A 158 -17.26 3.45 -19.19
N ALA A 159 -18.10 3.22 -18.17
CA ALA A 159 -17.76 3.61 -16.80
C ALA A 159 -16.51 2.87 -16.29
N ALA A 160 -16.37 1.58 -16.58
CA ALA A 160 -15.18 0.82 -16.24
C ALA A 160 -13.91 1.39 -16.89
N GLN A 161 -13.98 1.82 -18.16
CA GLN A 161 -12.86 2.47 -18.84
C GLN A 161 -12.51 3.82 -18.23
N ASP A 162 -13.51 4.62 -17.86
CA ASP A 162 -13.31 5.89 -17.17
C ASP A 162 -12.63 5.66 -15.80
N GLN A 163 -13.13 4.67 -15.02
CA GLN A 163 -12.52 4.24 -13.75
C GLN A 163 -11.06 3.83 -13.92
N MET A 164 -10.76 2.99 -14.91
CA MET A 164 -9.37 2.59 -15.20
C MET A 164 -8.48 3.79 -15.52
N SER A 165 -9.01 4.75 -16.27
CA SER A 165 -8.27 5.96 -16.65
C SER A 165 -7.94 6.83 -15.44
N PHE A 166 -8.88 6.96 -14.49
CA PHE A 166 -8.64 7.65 -13.22
C PHE A 166 -7.56 6.96 -12.39
N VAL A 167 -7.68 5.64 -12.17
CA VAL A 167 -6.70 4.87 -11.40
C VAL A 167 -5.30 4.97 -11.98
N LYS A 168 -5.16 4.79 -13.31
CA LYS A 168 -3.86 4.87 -14.00
C LYS A 168 -3.24 6.27 -13.92
N ARG A 169 -4.06 7.33 -14.06
CA ARG A 169 -3.58 8.72 -13.94
C ARG A 169 -3.04 9.03 -12.54
N LEU A 170 -3.56 8.37 -11.51
CA LEU A 170 -3.08 8.49 -10.13
C LEU A 170 -1.87 7.60 -9.83
N GLY A 171 -1.35 6.86 -10.81
CA GLY A 171 -0.22 5.95 -10.61
C GLY A 171 -0.60 4.56 -10.07
N GLY A 172 -1.90 4.22 -10.07
CA GLY A 172 -2.39 2.92 -9.59
C GLY A 172 -2.48 1.86 -10.70
N ILE A 173 -2.77 0.65 -10.28
CA ILE A 173 -2.97 -0.53 -11.13
C ILE A 173 -4.47 -0.74 -11.32
N ALA A 174 -4.96 -0.77 -12.55
CA ALA A 174 -6.38 -0.92 -12.86
C ALA A 174 -6.67 -2.16 -13.70
N VAL A 175 -7.71 -2.90 -13.35
CA VAL A 175 -8.22 -4.05 -14.11
C VAL A 175 -9.73 -3.90 -14.27
N SER A 176 -10.25 -4.08 -15.48
CA SER A 176 -11.70 -4.09 -15.75
C SER A 176 -12.26 -5.50 -15.61
N THR A 177 -13.52 -5.63 -15.21
CA THR A 177 -14.24 -6.91 -15.23
C THR A 177 -14.47 -7.43 -16.65
N GLU A 178 -14.57 -6.53 -17.63
CA GLU A 178 -14.89 -6.83 -19.05
C GLU A 178 -16.19 -7.64 -19.23
N GLY A 179 -17.08 -7.53 -18.25
CA GLY A 179 -18.37 -8.21 -18.24
C GLY A 179 -19.07 -7.98 -16.90
N ASP A 180 -20.33 -8.38 -16.82
CA ASP A 180 -21.08 -8.37 -15.58
C ASP A 180 -20.52 -9.39 -14.60
N LEU A 181 -20.12 -8.92 -13.42
CA LEU A 181 -19.57 -9.75 -12.35
C LEU A 181 -20.50 -9.70 -11.14
N PRO A 182 -21.26 -10.76 -10.86
CA PRO A 182 -22.05 -10.84 -9.64
C PRO A 182 -21.19 -10.63 -8.39
N ALA A 183 -21.65 -9.82 -7.45
CA ALA A 183 -20.91 -9.48 -6.23
C ALA A 183 -20.39 -10.72 -5.47
N ALA A 184 -21.17 -11.80 -5.42
CA ALA A 184 -20.75 -13.04 -4.76
C ALA A 184 -19.47 -13.66 -5.34
N GLN A 185 -19.11 -13.38 -6.59
CA GLN A 185 -17.89 -13.90 -7.21
C GLN A 185 -16.63 -13.12 -6.83
N LEU A 186 -16.77 -11.94 -6.22
CA LEU A 186 -15.63 -11.15 -5.73
C LEU A 186 -14.76 -11.91 -4.71
N VAL A 187 -15.37 -12.81 -3.93
CA VAL A 187 -14.67 -13.63 -2.94
C VAL A 187 -13.66 -14.60 -3.59
N GLN A 188 -13.88 -14.95 -4.86
CA GLN A 188 -13.04 -15.91 -5.62
C GLN A 188 -11.89 -15.25 -6.36
N LEU A 189 -11.84 -13.91 -6.37
CA LEU A 189 -10.80 -13.19 -7.09
C LEU A 189 -9.48 -13.18 -6.29
N ALA A 190 -8.38 -13.14 -7.01
CA ALA A 190 -7.05 -12.91 -6.46
C ALA A 190 -6.99 -11.60 -5.66
N SER A 191 -5.86 -11.31 -5.03
CA SER A 191 -5.69 -10.12 -4.20
C SER A 191 -6.01 -8.85 -4.96
N LEU A 192 -6.87 -8.01 -4.36
CA LEU A 192 -7.27 -6.70 -4.85
C LEU A 192 -7.04 -5.67 -3.75
N ALA A 193 -6.64 -4.46 -4.13
CA ALA A 193 -6.55 -3.33 -3.21
C ALA A 193 -7.88 -2.59 -3.03
N GLY A 194 -8.74 -2.63 -4.03
CA GLY A 194 -10.05 -1.99 -3.99
C GLY A 194 -10.93 -2.36 -5.17
N VAL A 195 -12.18 -1.96 -5.09
CA VAL A 195 -13.19 -2.11 -6.14
C VAL A 195 -13.87 -0.77 -6.37
N ILE A 196 -14.04 -0.36 -7.62
CA ILE A 196 -14.77 0.86 -7.97
C ILE A 196 -16.13 0.49 -8.56
N TRP A 197 -17.18 1.10 -8.00
CA TRP A 197 -18.55 1.00 -8.49
C TRP A 197 -19.23 2.37 -8.49
N TRP A 198 -19.75 2.80 -9.63
CA TRP A 198 -20.43 4.09 -9.80
C TRP A 198 -21.92 3.94 -10.15
N GLY A 199 -22.46 2.72 -10.03
CA GLY A 199 -23.86 2.44 -10.28
C GLY A 199 -24.76 2.67 -9.06
N ASP A 200 -25.80 1.88 -8.99
CA ASP A 200 -26.79 1.97 -7.93
C ASP A 200 -26.27 1.52 -6.54
N ASP A 201 -26.95 2.02 -5.51
CA ASP A 201 -26.55 1.76 -4.11
C ASP A 201 -26.88 0.32 -3.67
N GLU A 202 -27.83 -0.37 -4.31
CA GLU A 202 -28.18 -1.76 -3.96
C GLU A 202 -27.05 -2.69 -4.36
N THR A 203 -26.57 -2.58 -5.60
CA THR A 203 -25.39 -3.30 -6.08
C THR A 203 -24.16 -2.92 -5.27
N GLY A 204 -23.97 -1.64 -4.93
CA GLY A 204 -22.89 -1.17 -4.08
C GLY A 204 -22.87 -1.89 -2.73
N ARG A 205 -24.00 -1.98 -2.04
CA ARG A 205 -24.12 -2.73 -0.77
C ARG A 205 -23.82 -4.22 -0.93
N ALA A 206 -24.27 -4.84 -2.03
CA ALA A 206 -23.97 -6.25 -2.30
C ALA A 206 -22.48 -6.49 -2.52
N ILE A 207 -21.79 -5.57 -3.22
CA ILE A 207 -20.34 -5.58 -3.40
C ILE A 207 -19.65 -5.48 -2.04
N GLU A 208 -20.00 -4.49 -1.21
CA GLU A 208 -19.40 -4.28 0.11
C GLU A 208 -19.56 -5.51 1.02
N GLN A 209 -20.75 -6.12 1.03
CA GLN A 209 -21.00 -7.37 1.75
C GLN A 209 -20.16 -8.55 1.24
N ALA A 210 -19.88 -8.59 -0.06
CA ALA A 210 -19.00 -9.62 -0.62
C ALA A 210 -17.53 -9.35 -0.26
N LEU A 211 -17.10 -8.10 -0.32
CA LEU A 211 -15.75 -7.69 0.06
C LEU A 211 -15.44 -7.97 1.53
N SER A 212 -16.41 -7.77 2.43
CA SER A 212 -16.24 -8.06 3.86
C SER A 212 -16.00 -9.54 4.19
N LYS A 213 -16.29 -10.44 3.25
CA LYS A 213 -16.05 -11.89 3.40
C LYS A 213 -14.69 -12.33 2.86
N ARG A 214 -13.94 -11.44 2.26
CA ARG A 214 -12.60 -11.76 1.76
C ARG A 214 -11.62 -11.89 2.91
N GLU A 215 -10.73 -12.87 2.79
CA GLU A 215 -9.58 -12.98 3.68
C GLU A 215 -8.45 -12.06 3.19
N GLY A 216 -7.54 -11.71 4.09
CA GLY A 216 -6.38 -10.87 3.77
C GLY A 216 -6.60 -9.39 4.08
N PRO A 217 -5.87 -8.49 3.39
CA PRO A 217 -5.99 -7.05 3.56
C PRO A 217 -7.39 -6.52 3.26
N ILE A 218 -7.77 -5.42 3.89
CA ILE A 218 -9.05 -4.74 3.64
C ILE A 218 -9.12 -4.31 2.17
N THR A 219 -10.15 -4.79 1.47
CA THR A 219 -10.45 -4.40 0.10
C THR A 219 -11.58 -3.38 0.13
N ALA A 220 -11.29 -2.11 -0.13
CA ALA A 220 -12.26 -1.03 -0.05
C ALA A 220 -13.20 -0.99 -1.27
N LEU A 221 -14.49 -0.65 -1.04
CA LEU A 221 -15.39 -0.21 -2.10
C LEU A 221 -15.24 1.31 -2.29
N ILE A 222 -14.99 1.74 -3.52
CA ILE A 222 -14.83 3.14 -3.92
C ILE A 222 -16.04 3.53 -4.76
N THR A 223 -16.95 4.29 -4.19
CA THR A 223 -18.17 4.77 -4.86
C THR A 223 -18.00 6.18 -5.44
N GLY A 224 -16.98 6.92 -4.99
CA GLY A 224 -16.63 8.24 -5.50
C GLY A 224 -15.54 8.20 -6.58
N LEU A 225 -15.04 9.39 -6.94
CA LEU A 225 -13.79 9.49 -7.71
C LEU A 225 -12.64 8.97 -6.84
N PRO A 226 -11.81 8.05 -7.37
CA PRO A 226 -10.63 7.63 -6.63
C PRO A 226 -9.65 8.79 -6.46
N ASP A 227 -9.00 8.85 -5.33
CA ASP A 227 -7.88 9.74 -5.03
C ASP A 227 -6.57 8.93 -4.87
N ALA A 228 -5.47 9.63 -4.60
CA ALA A 228 -4.17 8.99 -4.43
C ALA A 228 -4.17 7.95 -3.29
N ALA A 229 -4.88 8.22 -2.19
CA ALA A 229 -4.95 7.31 -1.05
C ALA A 229 -5.69 6.00 -1.33
N HIS A 230 -6.50 5.93 -2.38
CA HIS A 230 -7.12 4.68 -2.82
C HIS A 230 -6.17 3.78 -3.63
N VAL A 231 -5.25 4.39 -4.36
CA VAL A 231 -4.43 3.70 -5.37
C VAL A 231 -2.96 3.55 -4.98
N LEU A 232 -2.50 4.34 -4.01
CA LEU A 232 -1.13 4.34 -3.51
C LEU A 232 -1.13 4.09 -2.00
N HIS A 233 -0.18 3.30 -1.54
CA HIS A 233 0.18 3.24 -0.13
C HIS A 233 1.43 4.08 0.13
N GLU A 234 1.51 4.62 1.33
CA GLU A 234 2.58 5.47 1.77
C GLU A 234 3.54 4.66 2.63
N ARG A 235 4.84 4.87 2.44
CA ARG A 235 5.89 4.28 3.27
C ARG A 235 6.79 5.38 3.79
N HIS A 236 7.08 5.33 5.08
CA HIS A 236 7.96 6.25 5.75
C HIS A 236 9.19 5.53 6.28
N VAL A 237 10.37 6.08 6.04
CA VAL A 237 11.66 5.60 6.56
C VAL A 237 12.29 6.69 7.39
N CYS A 238 12.51 6.41 8.67
CA CYS A 238 13.21 7.30 9.58
C CYS A 238 14.57 6.70 9.96
N ILE A 239 15.64 7.45 9.76
CA ILE A 239 17.00 7.03 10.07
C ILE A 239 17.57 7.97 11.12
N ASP A 240 17.99 7.42 12.26
CA ASP A 240 18.86 8.16 13.21
C ASP A 240 20.27 8.16 12.65
N THR A 241 20.72 9.34 12.22
CA THR A 241 22.04 9.54 11.62
C THR A 241 23.11 9.81 12.68
N THR A 242 22.73 10.09 13.91
CA THR A 242 23.69 10.33 15.02
C THR A 242 24.36 9.04 15.46
N ALA A 243 23.66 7.91 15.40
CA ALA A 243 24.18 6.59 15.73
C ALA A 243 25.30 6.11 14.77
N ALA A 244 25.39 6.68 13.58
CA ALA A 244 26.36 6.30 12.54
C ALA A 244 27.65 7.14 12.55
N GLY A 245 27.94 7.86 13.65
CA GLY A 245 29.18 8.63 13.78
C GLY A 245 29.16 10.01 13.12
N GLY A 246 28.00 10.57 12.88
CA GLY A 246 27.85 12.01 12.65
C GLY A 246 27.93 12.48 11.21
N ASN A 247 27.86 11.63 10.18
CA ASN A 247 27.76 12.10 8.81
C ASN A 247 26.36 11.86 8.22
N ALA A 248 25.41 12.70 8.66
CA ALA A 248 24.03 12.69 8.17
C ALA A 248 23.93 12.86 6.64
N ALA A 249 24.86 13.62 6.03
CA ALA A 249 24.89 13.84 4.58
C ALA A 249 25.23 12.55 3.82
N LEU A 250 26.17 11.76 4.30
CA LEU A 250 26.57 10.51 3.65
C LEU A 250 25.45 9.45 3.68
N LEU A 251 24.72 9.33 4.78
CA LEU A 251 23.56 8.44 4.88
C LEU A 251 22.37 8.92 4.04
N ALA A 252 22.21 10.23 3.89
CA ALA A 252 21.22 10.82 3.03
C ALA A 252 21.56 10.64 1.53
N GLU A 253 22.85 10.67 1.15
CA GLU A 253 23.31 10.47 -0.24
C GLU A 253 23.22 9.00 -0.66
N VAL A 254 23.56 8.05 0.22
CA VAL A 254 23.46 6.60 -0.06
C VAL A 254 22.01 6.18 -0.32
N ALA A 255 21.06 6.92 0.22
CA ALA A 255 19.65 6.71 -0.02
C ALA A 255 19.10 7.55 -1.21
N GLY A 256 19.94 8.16 -2.04
CA GLY A 256 19.57 8.77 -3.32
C GLY A 256 19.01 7.77 -4.33
N PRO A 257 18.42 8.22 -5.46
CA PRO A 257 17.88 7.32 -6.46
C PRO A 257 18.96 6.35 -6.91
N ALA A 258 18.61 5.07 -6.95
CA ALA A 258 19.47 4.06 -7.55
C ALA A 258 19.90 4.57 -8.95
N LEU A 259 21.17 4.75 -9.14
CA LEU A 259 21.72 5.10 -10.45
C LEU A 259 21.28 4.04 -11.44
N THR A 260 20.55 4.47 -12.43
CA THR A 260 20.08 3.70 -13.61
C THR A 260 21.21 3.01 -14.32
#